data_d60c7dbc97d5120248a7e7b8be19a4f9
#
_entry.id   d60c7dbc97d5120248a7e7b8be19a4f9
#
_cell.length_a   1.000
_cell.length_b   1.000
_cell.length_c   1.000
_cell.angle_alpha   90.00
_cell.angle_beta   90.00
_cell.angle_gamma   90.00
#
_symmetry.space_group_name_H-M   'P 1'
#
loop_
_entity.id
_entity.type
_entity.pdbx_description
1 polymer ?
#
loop_
_entity_poly.entity_id
_entity_poly.type
_entity_poly.pdbx_seq_one_letter_code
_entity_poly.pdbx_strand_id
1 'polypeptide(L)'
;MLLVFDIGNTNTVMGIYDGEKLVNQWRLTSKKQTSDEVGFMVLGLLSASGIAKENIKGAIFGSVVPSLDEMFREGVRKYVGLECIRVSTKLNTGLKIKMKNPTGLGADRLLNAVAGIEKYGTPLIVVDLGTAITFDV
;
A
#
# COMPACT_ATOMS: atom_id res chain seq x y z
N MET A 1 0.07 4.33 -15.06
CA MET A 1 -0.46 3.41 -14.02
C MET A 1 0.28 3.62 -12.70
N LEU A 2 -0.35 3.28 -11.58
CA LEU A 2 0.19 3.37 -10.22
C LEU A 2 0.30 1.95 -9.63
N LEU A 3 1.46 1.60 -9.11
CA LEU A 3 1.72 0.36 -8.37
C LEU A 3 1.48 0.62 -6.87
N VAL A 4 0.63 -0.19 -6.26
CA VAL A 4 0.29 -0.04 -4.85
C VAL A 4 0.53 -1.34 -4.08
N PHE A 5 0.94 -1.22 -2.79
CA PHE A 5 1.03 -2.36 -1.88
C PHE A 5 0.35 -2.03 -0.56
N ASP A 6 -0.39 -3.01 -0.05
CA ASP A 6 -0.87 -3.06 1.33
C ASP A 6 -0.15 -4.22 2.03
N ILE A 7 0.80 -3.89 2.91
CA ILE A 7 1.69 -4.86 3.57
C ILE A 7 1.16 -5.12 4.98
N GLY A 8 0.32 -6.15 5.09
CA GLY A 8 -0.20 -6.66 6.35
C GLY A 8 0.68 -7.74 6.97
N ASN A 9 0.36 -8.15 8.20
CA ASN A 9 1.12 -9.18 8.93
C ASN A 9 1.08 -10.56 8.27
N THR A 10 -0.06 -10.94 7.68
CA THR A 10 -0.26 -12.26 7.06
C THR A 10 -0.16 -12.20 5.55
N ASN A 11 -0.76 -11.19 4.95
CA ASN A 11 -0.82 -11.04 3.51
C ASN A 11 -0.37 -9.64 3.09
N THR A 12 0.31 -9.59 1.96
CA THR A 12 0.57 -8.36 1.19
C THR A 12 -0.32 -8.37 -0.04
N VAL A 13 -1.09 -7.33 -0.23
CA VAL A 13 -1.87 -7.13 -1.46
C VAL A 13 -1.10 -6.18 -2.36
N MET A 14 -0.85 -6.59 -3.60
CA MET A 14 -0.30 -5.77 -4.66
C MET A 14 -1.41 -5.41 -5.64
N GLY A 15 -1.48 -4.16 -6.06
CA GLY A 15 -2.48 -3.69 -7.02
C GLY A 15 -1.89 -2.77 -8.07
N ILE A 16 -2.55 -2.71 -9.22
CA ILE A 16 -2.25 -1.76 -10.29
C ILE A 16 -3.49 -0.94 -10.59
N TYR A 17 -3.36 0.37 -10.51
CA TYR A 17 -4.39 1.32 -10.88
C TYR A 17 -4.05 2.06 -12.17
N ASP A 18 -5.05 2.27 -13.00
CA ASP A 18 -4.99 3.20 -14.14
C ASP A 18 -6.05 4.29 -13.92
N GLY A 19 -5.60 5.46 -13.50
CA GLY A 19 -6.50 6.44 -12.89
C GLY A 19 -7.17 5.86 -11.65
N GLU A 20 -8.51 5.88 -11.60
CA GLU A 20 -9.31 5.33 -10.51
C GLU A 20 -9.64 3.84 -10.67
N LYS A 21 -9.32 3.26 -11.83
CA LYS A 21 -9.66 1.86 -12.13
C LYS A 21 -8.59 0.92 -11.62
N LEU A 22 -8.98 -0.03 -10.77
CA LEU A 22 -8.15 -1.19 -10.42
C LEU A 22 -8.07 -2.12 -11.64
N VAL A 23 -6.87 -2.20 -12.24
CA VAL A 23 -6.61 -3.01 -13.43
C VAL A 23 -6.34 -4.45 -13.07
N ASN A 24 -5.52 -4.66 -12.01
CA ASN A 24 -5.18 -5.99 -11.53
C ASN A 24 -4.83 -5.97 -10.03
N GLN A 25 -5.00 -7.12 -9.37
CA GLN A 25 -4.69 -7.29 -7.96
C GLN A 25 -4.19 -8.70 -7.69
N TRP A 26 -3.20 -8.81 -6.81
CA TRP A 26 -2.65 -10.09 -6.34
C TRP A 26 -2.54 -10.09 -4.83
N ARG A 27 -2.75 -11.27 -4.23
CA ARG A 27 -2.54 -11.51 -2.81
C ARG A 27 -1.31 -12.39 -2.63
N LEU A 28 -0.39 -11.93 -1.83
CA LEU A 28 0.90 -12.54 -1.57
C LEU A 28 1.00 -12.86 -0.07
N THR A 29 1.79 -13.85 0.29
CA THR A 29 2.11 -14.09 1.71
C THR A 29 3.13 -13.07 2.18
N SER A 30 2.84 -12.40 3.31
CA SER A 30 3.83 -11.54 3.97
C SER A 30 4.88 -12.38 4.65
N LYS A 31 6.08 -12.41 4.07
CA LYS A 31 7.24 -13.13 4.61
C LYS A 31 8.52 -12.35 4.35
N LYS A 32 9.52 -12.57 5.18
CA LYS A 32 10.84 -12.01 4.96
C LYS A 32 11.47 -12.59 3.69
N GLN A 33 11.92 -11.74 2.80
CA GLN A 33 12.50 -12.06 1.49
C GLN A 33 13.66 -11.11 1.23
N THR A 34 14.43 -11.35 0.18
CA THR A 34 15.37 -10.36 -0.32
C THR A 34 14.67 -9.33 -1.22
N SER A 35 15.27 -8.16 -1.39
CA SER A 35 14.77 -7.16 -2.34
C SER A 35 14.74 -7.69 -3.79
N ASP A 36 15.67 -8.61 -4.11
CA ASP A 36 15.70 -9.24 -5.44
C ASP A 36 14.51 -10.18 -5.65
N GLU A 37 14.15 -11.00 -4.65
CA GLU A 37 12.95 -11.84 -4.73
C GLU A 37 11.68 -11.01 -4.90
N VAL A 38 11.55 -9.91 -4.16
CA VAL A 38 10.42 -8.97 -4.32
C VAL A 38 10.42 -8.35 -5.71
N GLY A 39 11.56 -7.88 -6.20
CA GLY A 39 11.68 -7.27 -7.52
C GLY A 39 11.31 -8.22 -8.65
N PHE A 40 11.83 -9.46 -8.62
CA PHE A 40 11.47 -10.50 -9.58
C PHE A 40 9.99 -10.85 -9.52
N MET A 41 9.43 -10.98 -8.33
CA MET A 41 8.00 -11.26 -8.14
C MET A 41 7.16 -10.14 -8.78
N VAL A 42 7.48 -8.88 -8.50
CA VAL A 42 6.76 -7.72 -9.08
C VAL A 42 6.82 -7.75 -10.60
N LEU A 43 8.03 -7.89 -11.19
CA LEU A 43 8.18 -7.96 -12.65
C LEU A 43 7.43 -9.15 -13.24
N GLY A 44 7.49 -10.32 -12.61
CA GLY A 44 6.79 -11.52 -13.06
C GLY A 44 5.27 -11.32 -13.11
N LEU A 45 4.69 -10.71 -12.07
CA LEU A 45 3.26 -10.44 -11.99
C LEU A 45 2.82 -9.39 -13.03
N LEU A 46 3.61 -8.34 -13.24
CA LEU A 46 3.36 -7.36 -14.28
C LEU A 46 3.39 -8.01 -15.68
N SER A 47 4.44 -8.77 -15.96
CA SER A 47 4.63 -9.46 -17.25
C SER A 47 3.51 -10.47 -17.53
N ALA A 48 3.14 -11.29 -16.54
CA ALA A 48 2.05 -12.25 -16.65
C ALA A 48 0.69 -11.60 -16.94
N SER A 49 0.55 -10.30 -16.62
CA SER A 49 -0.66 -9.51 -16.88
C SER A 49 -0.55 -8.64 -18.13
N GLY A 50 0.51 -8.78 -18.91
CA GLY A 50 0.74 -7.98 -20.10
C GLY A 50 1.04 -6.50 -19.83
N ILE A 51 1.46 -6.17 -18.59
CA ILE A 51 1.75 -4.78 -18.19
C ILE A 51 3.25 -4.55 -18.28
N ALA A 52 3.67 -3.67 -19.19
CA ALA A 52 5.06 -3.24 -19.26
C ALA A 52 5.40 -2.34 -18.05
N LYS A 53 6.57 -2.57 -17.43
CA LYS A 53 6.99 -1.79 -16.26
C LYS A 53 7.11 -0.29 -16.57
N GLU A 54 7.40 0.07 -17.79
CA GLU A 54 7.50 1.44 -18.30
C GLU A 54 6.16 2.20 -18.20
N ASN A 55 5.05 1.48 -18.13
CA ASN A 55 3.71 2.06 -17.95
C ASN A 55 3.43 2.44 -16.49
N ILE A 56 4.22 1.91 -15.54
CA ILE A 56 4.13 2.29 -14.13
C ILE A 56 4.82 3.65 -13.96
N LYS A 57 4.11 4.64 -13.42
CA LYS A 57 4.60 6.02 -13.27
C LYS A 57 4.80 6.43 -11.81
N GLY A 58 4.36 5.59 -10.89
CA GLY A 58 4.54 5.80 -9.45
C GLY A 58 4.32 4.52 -8.68
N ALA A 59 4.86 4.48 -7.47
CA ALA A 59 4.68 3.36 -6.55
C ALA A 59 4.47 3.88 -5.12
N ILE A 60 3.54 3.26 -4.40
CA ILE A 60 3.21 3.62 -3.02
C ILE A 60 2.88 2.37 -2.22
N PHE A 61 3.24 2.36 -0.93
CA PHE A 61 2.84 1.28 -0.03
C PHE A 61 2.40 1.77 1.34
N GLY A 62 1.35 1.12 1.87
CA GLY A 62 0.99 1.12 3.28
C GLY A 62 1.57 -0.12 3.95
N SER A 63 2.08 0.00 5.15
CA SER A 63 2.66 -1.15 5.87
C SER A 63 2.42 -1.05 7.36
N VAL A 64 2.02 -2.18 7.94
CA VAL A 64 1.99 -2.40 9.39
C VAL A 64 3.11 -3.35 9.83
N VAL A 65 4.05 -3.69 8.93
CA VAL A 65 5.19 -4.59 9.15
C VAL A 65 6.50 -3.91 8.75
N PRO A 66 7.06 -3.01 9.60
CA PRO A 66 8.24 -2.22 9.25
C PRO A 66 9.46 -3.03 8.79
N SER A 67 9.59 -4.28 9.27
CA SER A 67 10.69 -5.17 8.87
C SER A 67 10.66 -5.61 7.40
N LEU A 68 9.52 -5.41 6.72
CA LEU A 68 9.35 -5.73 5.30
C LEU A 68 9.50 -4.50 4.40
N ASP A 69 9.40 -3.30 4.95
CA ASP A 69 9.34 -2.04 4.18
C ASP A 69 10.51 -1.88 3.23
N GLU A 70 11.73 -2.11 3.74
CA GLU A 70 12.96 -1.86 2.99
C GLU A 70 13.10 -2.80 1.78
N MET A 71 12.73 -4.07 1.93
CA MET A 71 12.85 -5.01 0.82
C MET A 71 11.85 -4.69 -0.32
N PHE A 72 10.62 -4.21 0.01
CA PHE A 72 9.68 -3.76 -1.01
C PHE A 72 10.17 -2.48 -1.68
N ARG A 73 10.66 -1.50 -0.90
CA ARG A 73 11.20 -0.25 -1.42
C ARG A 73 12.36 -0.49 -2.38
N GLU A 74 13.38 -1.24 -1.94
CA GLU A 74 14.56 -1.54 -2.74
C GLU A 74 14.26 -2.45 -3.94
N GLY A 75 13.36 -3.43 -3.78
CA GLY A 75 12.93 -4.30 -4.88
C GLY A 75 12.26 -3.50 -6.00
N VAL A 76 11.33 -2.60 -5.66
CA VAL A 76 10.68 -1.73 -6.63
C VAL A 76 11.69 -0.77 -7.27
N ARG A 77 12.55 -0.13 -6.46
CA ARG A 77 13.58 0.78 -6.97
C ARG A 77 14.51 0.12 -7.97
N LYS A 78 15.03 -1.06 -7.63
CA LYS A 78 16.03 -1.78 -8.44
C LYS A 78 15.44 -2.36 -9.73
N TYR A 79 14.24 -2.89 -9.69
CA TYR A 79 13.66 -3.67 -10.80
C TYR A 79 12.64 -2.91 -11.63
N VAL A 80 11.84 -2.05 -10.99
CA VAL A 80 10.86 -1.22 -11.68
C VAL A 80 11.45 0.16 -12.04
N GLY A 81 12.44 0.62 -11.27
CA GLY A 81 13.11 1.90 -11.49
C GLY A 81 12.38 3.09 -10.87
N LEU A 82 11.55 2.86 -9.86
CA LEU A 82 10.75 3.89 -9.20
C LEU A 82 11.03 3.93 -7.70
N GLU A 83 11.06 5.14 -7.14
CA GLU A 83 11.00 5.31 -5.70
C GLU A 83 9.60 4.99 -5.20
N CYS A 84 9.51 4.14 -4.17
CA CYS A 84 8.24 3.73 -3.60
C CYS A 84 7.92 4.57 -2.35
N ILE A 85 6.84 5.35 -2.41
CA ILE A 85 6.42 6.23 -1.32
C ILE A 85 5.83 5.37 -0.20
N ARG A 86 6.34 5.54 1.03
CA ARG A 86 5.77 4.90 2.22
C ARG A 86 4.68 5.78 2.82
N VAL A 87 3.49 5.22 2.99
CA VAL A 87 2.39 5.92 3.68
C VAL A 87 2.72 6.04 5.18
N SER A 88 2.57 7.24 5.70
CA SER A 88 2.71 7.54 7.12
C SER A 88 1.92 8.80 7.49
N THR A 89 1.73 9.05 8.78
CA THR A 89 1.08 10.25 9.30
C THR A 89 1.84 11.55 8.98
N LYS A 90 3.06 11.45 8.44
CA LYS A 90 3.86 12.60 7.97
C LYS A 90 3.46 13.06 6.56
N LEU A 91 2.75 12.21 5.79
CA LEU A 91 2.24 12.61 4.49
C LEU A 91 1.08 13.59 4.67
N ASN A 92 1.05 14.61 3.84
CA ASN A 92 -0.09 15.52 3.80
C ASN A 92 -1.28 14.84 3.11
N THR A 93 -2.13 14.23 3.90
CA THR A 93 -3.36 13.56 3.44
C THR A 93 -4.59 14.47 3.50
N GLY A 94 -4.43 15.72 3.97
CA GLY A 94 -5.55 16.62 4.25
C GLY A 94 -6.31 16.29 5.53
N LEU A 95 -6.03 15.17 6.21
CA LEU A 95 -6.71 14.77 7.44
C LEU A 95 -6.10 15.42 8.68
N LYS A 96 -6.95 15.82 9.62
CA LYS A 96 -6.56 16.24 10.97
C LYS A 96 -6.73 15.05 11.92
N ILE A 97 -5.63 14.42 12.29
CA ILE A 97 -5.64 13.25 13.18
C ILE A 97 -5.78 13.72 14.64
N LYS A 98 -6.93 13.43 15.25
CA LYS A 98 -7.23 13.78 16.65
C LYS A 98 -7.14 12.54 17.54
N MET A 99 -5.94 12.15 17.89
CA MET A 99 -5.69 11.05 18.85
C MET A 99 -4.49 11.38 19.75
N LYS A 100 -4.41 10.72 20.91
CA LYS A 100 -3.36 10.97 21.92
C LYS A 100 -1.94 10.74 21.37
N ASN A 101 -1.76 9.76 20.49
CA ASN A 101 -0.48 9.45 19.84
C ASN A 101 -0.66 9.30 18.33
N PRO A 102 -0.63 10.40 17.55
CA PRO A 102 -0.82 10.34 16.11
C PRO A 102 0.22 9.50 15.36
N THR A 103 1.46 9.43 15.89
CA THR A 103 2.55 8.67 15.28
C THR A 103 2.38 7.16 15.40
N GLY A 104 1.53 6.71 16.31
CA GLY A 104 1.16 5.31 16.49
C GLY A 104 0.01 4.83 15.60
N LEU A 105 -0.57 5.71 14.77
CA LEU A 105 -1.62 5.32 13.84
C LEU A 105 -1.05 4.43 12.74
N GLY A 106 -1.61 3.24 12.57
CA GLY A 106 -1.26 2.32 11.49
C GLY A 106 -1.55 2.92 10.11
N ALA A 107 -0.73 2.55 9.12
CA ALA A 107 -0.93 3.03 7.76
C ALA A 107 -2.26 2.55 7.15
N ASP A 108 -2.70 1.35 7.51
CA ASP A 108 -3.98 0.76 7.12
C ASP A 108 -5.17 1.65 7.54
N ARG A 109 -5.21 2.08 8.79
CA ARG A 109 -6.27 2.96 9.31
C ARG A 109 -6.27 4.33 8.61
N LEU A 110 -5.07 4.90 8.40
CA LEU A 110 -4.92 6.16 7.67
C LEU A 110 -5.45 6.05 6.24
N LEU A 111 -5.07 4.97 5.54
CA LEU A 111 -5.52 4.72 4.17
C LEU A 111 -7.02 4.48 4.09
N ASN A 112 -7.59 3.71 5.01
CA ASN A 112 -9.02 3.46 5.09
C ASN A 112 -9.81 4.76 5.31
N ALA A 113 -9.32 5.64 6.19
CA ALA A 113 -9.96 6.94 6.43
C ALA A 113 -9.91 7.84 5.19
N VAL A 114 -8.74 7.96 4.54
CA VAL A 114 -8.59 8.77 3.31
C VAL A 114 -9.52 8.25 2.22
N ALA A 115 -9.48 6.95 1.92
CA ALA A 115 -10.29 6.34 0.87
C ALA A 115 -11.79 6.40 1.19
N GLY A 116 -12.16 6.22 2.46
CA GLY A 116 -13.55 6.31 2.89
C GLY A 116 -14.12 7.71 2.72
N ILE A 117 -13.38 8.73 3.13
CA ILE A 117 -13.81 10.13 3.00
C ILE A 117 -13.91 10.54 1.52
N GLU A 118 -12.92 10.17 0.71
CA GLU A 118 -12.92 10.48 -0.73
C GLU A 118 -14.14 9.86 -1.44
N LYS A 119 -14.50 8.64 -1.07
CA LYS A 119 -15.56 7.90 -1.74
C LYS A 119 -16.96 8.21 -1.22
N TYR A 120 -17.09 8.45 0.08
CA TYR A 120 -18.40 8.54 0.75
C TYR A 120 -18.66 9.87 1.44
N GLY A 121 -17.64 10.73 1.58
CA GLY A 121 -17.73 11.99 2.30
C GLY A 121 -17.70 11.83 3.82
N THR A 122 -18.08 12.89 4.53
CA THR A 122 -18.19 12.95 6.00
C THR A 122 -19.60 13.35 6.41
N PRO A 123 -20.12 12.94 7.61
CA PRO A 123 -19.46 12.08 8.62
C PRO A 123 -19.38 10.61 8.20
N LEU A 124 -18.35 9.91 8.66
CA LEU A 124 -18.06 8.52 8.28
C LEU A 124 -17.53 7.73 9.48
N ILE A 125 -17.95 6.47 9.60
CA ILE A 125 -17.35 5.47 10.49
C ILE A 125 -16.79 4.36 9.62
N VAL A 126 -15.49 4.10 9.76
CA VAL A 126 -14.82 2.98 9.09
C VAL A 126 -14.67 1.84 10.08
N VAL A 127 -15.15 0.66 9.70
CA VAL A 127 -14.98 -0.58 10.47
C VAL A 127 -14.10 -1.51 9.65
N ASP A 128 -12.92 -1.84 10.17
CA ASP A 128 -12.01 -2.80 9.55
C ASP A 128 -12.07 -4.12 10.35
N LEU A 129 -12.43 -5.19 9.64
CA LEU A 129 -12.55 -6.55 10.17
C LEU A 129 -11.34 -7.39 9.71
N GLY A 130 -10.17 -7.12 10.29
CA GLY A 130 -8.94 -7.85 10.03
C GLY A 130 -8.56 -8.79 11.18
N THR A 131 -7.27 -8.98 11.40
CA THR A 131 -6.73 -9.69 12.58
C THR A 131 -7.15 -9.01 13.89
N ALA A 132 -7.30 -7.70 13.86
CA ALA A 132 -7.97 -6.91 14.89
C ALA A 132 -9.20 -6.23 14.28
N ILE A 133 -10.19 -5.89 15.09
CA ILE A 133 -11.32 -5.07 14.68
C ILE A 133 -11.00 -3.64 15.06
N THR A 134 -11.00 -2.72 14.10
CA THR A 134 -10.76 -1.30 14.37
C THR A 134 -11.98 -0.45 13.95
N PHE A 135 -12.17 0.65 14.68
CA PHE A 135 -13.19 1.67 14.39
C PHE A 135 -12.50 3.01 14.27
N ASP A 136 -12.73 3.70 13.15
CA ASP A 136 -12.27 5.06 12.90
C ASP A 136 -13.48 5.97 12.61
N VAL A 137 -13.53 7.15 13.25
CA VAL A 137 -14.66 8.09 13.19
C VAL A 137 -14.19 9.44 12.66
#